data_681e446737011c9047b92bb89c483d84
#
_entry.id   681e446737011c9047b92bb89c483d84
#
_cell.length_a   1.000
_cell.length_b   1.000
_cell.length_c   1.000
_cell.angle_alpha   90.00
_cell.angle_beta   90.00
_cell.angle_gamma   90.00
#
_symmetry.space_group_name_H-M   'P 1'
#
loop_
_entity.id
_entity.type
_entity.pdbx_description
1 polymer ?
#
loop_
_entity_poly.entity_id
_entity_poly.type
_entity_poly.pdbx_seq_one_letter_code
_entity_poly.pdbx_strand_id
1 'polypeptide(L)'
;MSDQPYEYYVDIVTKRYFHGIDNGDMELVMGCFHPHASLREMSSNTLHDGYDAIREMFVGLFAAHSRIWHGNFVHTADTLECAICSQFSVEVTSIKTHQLVRYESCNRFYLEDGKIRSVFVYLSGENLLK
;
A
#
# COMPACT_ATOMS: atom_id res chain seq x y z
N MET A 1 -19.42 -8.94 -6.79
CA MET A 1 -19.36 -10.30 -6.25
C MET A 1 -18.11 -10.48 -5.42
N SER A 2 -18.27 -11.07 -4.27
CA SER A 2 -17.19 -11.21 -3.30
C SER A 2 -16.46 -12.56 -3.38
N ASP A 3 -16.89 -13.48 -4.26
CA ASP A 3 -16.41 -14.86 -4.27
C ASP A 3 -15.18 -15.07 -5.14
N GLN A 4 -14.18 -14.20 -4.97
CA GLN A 4 -12.91 -14.43 -5.62
C GLN A 4 -12.04 -15.31 -4.73
N PRO A 5 -11.17 -16.15 -5.31
CA PRO A 5 -10.28 -16.97 -4.52
C PRO A 5 -9.20 -16.14 -3.81
N TYR A 6 -8.62 -16.71 -2.77
CA TYR A 6 -7.54 -16.09 -2.00
C TYR A 6 -6.43 -15.53 -2.90
N GLU A 7 -6.01 -16.29 -3.91
CA GLU A 7 -4.93 -15.89 -4.82
C GLU A 7 -5.22 -14.60 -5.58
N TYR A 8 -6.49 -14.34 -5.87
CA TYR A 8 -6.91 -13.10 -6.53
C TYR A 8 -6.53 -11.87 -5.70
N TYR A 9 -6.80 -11.93 -4.39
CA TYR A 9 -6.49 -10.83 -3.47
C TYR A 9 -4.99 -10.67 -3.29
N VAL A 10 -4.27 -11.77 -3.12
CA VAL A 10 -2.81 -11.76 -2.97
C VAL A 10 -2.16 -11.15 -4.21
N ASP A 11 -2.62 -11.50 -5.40
CA ASP A 11 -2.06 -10.98 -6.66
C ASP A 11 -2.25 -9.47 -6.80
N ILE A 12 -3.42 -8.94 -6.42
CA ILE A 12 -3.65 -7.50 -6.48
C ILE A 12 -2.67 -6.75 -5.58
N VAL A 13 -2.49 -7.20 -4.34
CA VAL A 13 -1.62 -6.49 -3.41
C VAL A 13 -0.14 -6.70 -3.71
N THR A 14 0.29 -7.92 -4.07
CA THR A 14 1.72 -8.19 -4.27
C THR A 14 2.23 -7.87 -5.66
N LYS A 15 1.52 -8.29 -6.71
CA LYS A 15 1.98 -8.15 -8.09
C LYS A 15 1.67 -6.79 -8.69
N ARG A 16 0.76 -6.04 -8.07
CA ARG A 16 0.37 -4.71 -8.56
C ARG A 16 0.72 -3.63 -7.56
N TYR A 17 0.09 -3.65 -6.38
CA TYR A 17 0.25 -2.57 -5.40
C TYR A 17 1.70 -2.46 -4.92
N PHE A 18 2.22 -3.47 -4.24
CA PHE A 18 3.57 -3.41 -3.68
C PHE A 18 4.64 -3.43 -4.77
N HIS A 19 4.45 -4.21 -5.82
CA HIS A 19 5.37 -4.23 -6.96
C HIS A 19 5.44 -2.85 -7.63
N GLY A 20 4.31 -2.19 -7.80
CA GLY A 20 4.25 -0.83 -8.34
C GLY A 20 5.03 0.16 -7.48
N ILE A 21 4.84 0.09 -6.15
CA ILE A 21 5.57 0.97 -5.23
C ILE A 21 7.07 0.71 -5.29
N ASP A 22 7.48 -0.56 -5.22
CA ASP A 22 8.90 -0.94 -5.21
C ASP A 22 9.64 -0.49 -6.46
N ASN A 23 8.93 -0.40 -7.58
CA ASN A 23 9.52 0.00 -8.86
C ASN A 23 9.25 1.47 -9.21
N GLY A 24 8.61 2.23 -8.33
CA GLY A 24 8.26 3.62 -8.62
C GLY A 24 7.32 3.75 -9.80
N ASP A 25 6.51 2.73 -10.07
CA ASP A 25 5.60 2.67 -11.20
C ASP A 25 4.24 3.27 -10.83
N MET A 26 4.11 4.57 -11.02
CA MET A 26 2.91 5.31 -10.64
C MET A 26 1.66 4.78 -11.33
N GLU A 27 1.77 4.44 -12.61
CA GLU A 27 0.63 3.94 -13.38
C GLU A 27 0.13 2.61 -12.82
N LEU A 28 1.06 1.72 -12.48
CA LEU A 28 0.70 0.41 -11.95
C LEU A 28 0.06 0.54 -10.56
N VAL A 29 0.68 1.30 -9.66
CA VAL A 29 0.15 1.42 -8.29
C VAL A 29 -1.19 2.16 -8.29
N MET A 30 -1.33 3.24 -9.04
CA MET A 30 -2.59 3.98 -9.09
C MET A 30 -3.69 3.22 -9.82
N GLY A 31 -3.32 2.34 -10.75
CA GLY A 31 -4.27 1.46 -11.41
C GLY A 31 -4.96 0.47 -10.46
N CYS A 32 -4.41 0.28 -9.24
CA CYS A 32 -5.02 -0.57 -8.23
C CYS A 32 -6.18 0.09 -7.49
N PHE A 33 -6.30 1.42 -7.56
CA PHE A 33 -7.23 2.16 -6.70
C PHE A 33 -8.54 2.48 -7.38
N HIS A 34 -9.61 2.35 -6.61
CA HIS A 34 -10.94 2.84 -6.98
C HIS A 34 -10.90 4.37 -7.06
N PRO A 35 -11.70 5.00 -7.97
CA PRO A 35 -11.74 6.47 -8.07
C PRO A 35 -12.06 7.19 -6.76
N HIS A 36 -12.83 6.56 -5.89
CA HIS A 36 -13.23 7.12 -4.58
C HIS A 36 -12.49 6.46 -3.42
N ALA A 37 -11.29 5.94 -3.67
CA ALA A 37 -10.52 5.24 -2.65
C ALA A 37 -10.02 6.20 -1.56
N SER A 38 -9.74 5.62 -0.40
CA SER A 38 -9.07 6.32 0.69
C SER A 38 -7.93 5.50 1.25
N LEU A 39 -6.92 6.17 1.77
CA LEU A 39 -5.79 5.55 2.46
C LEU A 39 -5.58 6.29 3.78
N ARG A 40 -5.58 5.54 4.86
CA ARG A 40 -5.33 6.11 6.19
C ARG A 40 -4.08 5.48 6.79
N GLU A 41 -3.11 6.33 7.11
CA GLU A 41 -1.91 5.92 7.84
C GLU A 41 -2.21 6.06 9.33
N MET A 42 -2.20 4.95 10.05
CA MET A 42 -2.75 4.89 11.40
C MET A 42 -1.81 5.39 12.50
N SER A 43 -0.49 5.35 12.28
CA SER A 43 0.44 5.80 13.32
C SER A 43 0.32 7.31 13.59
N SER A 44 0.00 8.09 12.56
CA SER A 44 -0.23 9.53 12.68
C SER A 44 -1.67 9.95 12.37
N ASN A 45 -2.52 8.96 12.07
CA ASN A 45 -3.92 9.18 11.68
C ASN A 45 -4.07 10.16 10.52
N THR A 46 -3.22 9.98 9.50
CA THR A 46 -3.24 10.82 8.30
C THR A 46 -4.14 10.20 7.25
N LEU A 47 -5.13 10.95 6.78
CA LEU A 47 -6.07 10.50 5.75
C LEU A 47 -5.73 11.13 4.41
N HIS A 48 -5.58 10.27 3.39
CA HIS A 48 -5.53 10.68 1.99
C HIS A 48 -6.85 10.25 1.36
N ASP A 49 -7.73 11.21 1.12
CA ASP A 49 -9.10 10.95 0.69
C ASP A 49 -9.25 11.23 -0.79
N GLY A 50 -9.47 10.17 -1.55
CA GLY A 50 -9.68 10.23 -2.98
C GLY A 50 -8.43 9.89 -3.80
N TYR A 51 -8.67 9.54 -5.05
CA TYR A 51 -7.64 9.09 -5.99
C TYR A 51 -6.49 10.11 -6.11
N ASP A 52 -6.83 11.39 -6.28
CA ASP A 52 -5.80 12.43 -6.48
C ASP A 52 -4.96 12.65 -5.23
N ALA A 53 -5.57 12.61 -4.04
CA ALA A 53 -4.84 12.74 -2.78
C ALA A 53 -3.87 11.58 -2.57
N ILE A 54 -4.29 10.36 -2.90
CA ILE A 54 -3.44 9.17 -2.81
C ILE A 54 -2.28 9.29 -3.80
N ARG A 55 -2.54 9.75 -5.02
CA ARG A 55 -1.51 9.95 -6.02
C ARG A 55 -0.46 10.97 -5.57
N GLU A 56 -0.90 12.08 -5.00
CA GLU A 56 0.02 13.10 -4.46
C GLU A 56 0.90 12.54 -3.34
N MET A 57 0.32 11.69 -2.49
CA MET A 57 1.09 11.00 -1.45
C MET A 57 2.21 10.15 -2.06
N PHE A 58 1.91 9.38 -3.12
CA PHE A 58 2.93 8.57 -3.79
C PHE A 58 3.97 9.41 -4.52
N VAL A 59 3.58 10.56 -5.08
CA VAL A 59 4.54 11.51 -5.66
C VAL A 59 5.59 11.89 -4.60
N GLY A 60 5.13 12.25 -3.40
CA GLY A 60 6.02 12.59 -2.29
C GLY A 60 6.89 11.42 -1.84
N LEU A 61 6.30 10.24 -1.73
CA LEU A 61 7.04 9.04 -1.31
C LEU A 61 8.17 8.71 -2.29
N PHE A 62 7.88 8.73 -3.59
CA PHE A 62 8.88 8.42 -4.61
C PHE A 62 9.96 9.51 -4.71
N ALA A 63 9.59 10.76 -4.47
CA ALA A 63 10.56 11.87 -4.48
C ALA A 63 11.50 11.83 -3.29
N ALA A 64 11.08 11.27 -2.16
CA ALA A 64 11.86 11.25 -0.91
C ALA A 64 12.81 10.06 -0.80
N HIS A 65 12.61 9.01 -1.60
CA HIS A 65 13.34 7.75 -1.43
C HIS A 65 13.93 7.28 -2.74
N SER A 66 15.22 6.91 -2.70
CA SER A 66 15.91 6.34 -3.86
C SER A 66 15.62 4.86 -4.03
N ARG A 67 15.18 4.18 -2.98
CA ARG A 67 14.85 2.77 -3.00
C ARG A 67 13.74 2.48 -2.00
N ILE A 68 12.77 1.68 -2.44
CA ILE A 68 11.68 1.17 -1.60
C ILE A 68 11.58 -0.33 -1.88
N TRP A 69 11.51 -1.12 -0.81
CA TRP A 69 11.37 -2.56 -0.92
C TRP A 69 10.36 -3.07 0.09
N HIS A 70 9.46 -3.95 -0.35
CA HIS A 70 8.52 -4.67 0.50
C HIS A 70 8.75 -6.17 0.34
N GLY A 71 8.66 -6.91 1.43
CA GLY A 71 8.83 -8.36 1.39
C GLY A 71 8.41 -9.05 2.68
N ASN A 72 8.72 -10.34 2.76
CA ASN A 72 8.37 -11.17 3.92
C ASN A 72 6.86 -11.16 4.20
N PHE A 73 6.06 -11.29 3.15
CA PHE A 73 4.61 -11.16 3.25
C PHE A 73 3.97 -12.34 3.97
N VAL A 74 3.00 -12.01 4.84
CA VAL A 74 2.05 -12.96 5.41
C VAL A 74 0.66 -12.37 5.17
N HIS A 75 -0.17 -13.09 4.41
CA HIS A 75 -1.50 -12.62 4.01
C HIS A 75 -2.60 -13.38 4.70
N THR A 76 -3.65 -12.68 5.07
CA THR A 76 -4.91 -13.25 5.55
C THR A 76 -6.04 -12.56 4.79
N ALA A 77 -6.83 -13.33 4.06
CA ALA A 77 -7.92 -12.78 3.29
C ALA A 77 -9.27 -13.24 3.84
N ASP A 78 -10.22 -12.31 3.85
CA ASP A 78 -11.63 -12.59 4.10
C ASP A 78 -12.35 -12.38 2.77
N THR A 79 -12.55 -13.47 2.03
CA THR A 79 -13.10 -13.39 0.68
C THR A 79 -14.57 -13.01 0.66
N LEU A 80 -15.29 -13.22 1.76
CA LEU A 80 -16.70 -12.81 1.86
C LEU A 80 -16.83 -11.29 2.02
N GLU A 81 -15.86 -10.68 2.74
CA GLU A 81 -15.88 -9.23 2.98
C GLU A 81 -15.02 -8.46 1.98
N CYS A 82 -14.47 -9.13 0.98
CA CYS A 82 -13.59 -8.54 -0.02
C CYS A 82 -12.40 -7.82 0.63
N ALA A 83 -11.80 -8.44 1.62
CA ALA A 83 -10.74 -7.84 2.41
C ALA A 83 -9.50 -8.73 2.44
N ILE A 84 -8.32 -8.09 2.50
CA ILE A 84 -7.07 -8.80 2.72
C ILE A 84 -6.20 -7.98 3.69
N CYS A 85 -5.60 -8.68 4.63
CA CYS A 85 -4.64 -8.11 5.56
C CYS A 85 -3.26 -8.66 5.20
N SER A 86 -2.30 -7.77 4.96
CA SER A 86 -0.95 -8.15 4.56
C SER A 86 0.05 -7.60 5.56
N GLN A 87 0.75 -8.51 6.23
CA GLN A 87 1.86 -8.18 7.11
C GLN A 87 3.15 -8.29 6.31
N PHE A 88 4.05 -7.35 6.49
CA PHE A 88 5.28 -7.34 5.69
C PHE A 88 6.37 -6.51 6.34
N SER A 89 7.60 -6.67 5.81
CA SER A 89 8.73 -5.78 6.09
C SER A 89 8.83 -4.75 4.99
N VAL A 90 9.16 -3.51 5.33
CA VAL A 90 9.42 -2.45 4.36
C VAL A 90 10.76 -1.82 4.65
N GLU A 91 11.57 -1.63 3.61
CA GLU A 91 12.83 -0.91 3.68
C GLU A 91 12.80 0.27 2.73
N VAL A 92 13.20 1.44 3.21
CA VAL A 92 13.29 2.64 2.39
C VAL A 92 14.66 3.28 2.59
N THR A 93 15.21 3.84 1.50
CA THR A 93 16.47 4.58 1.55
C THR A 93 16.18 6.04 1.23
N SER A 94 16.52 6.94 2.17
CA SER A 94 16.31 8.36 1.99
C SER A 94 17.22 8.92 0.90
N ILE A 95 16.65 9.73 0.00
CA ILE A 95 17.41 10.41 -1.03
C ILE A 95 18.32 11.49 -0.43
N LYS A 96 17.92 12.08 0.71
CA LYS A 96 18.67 13.14 1.39
C LYS A 96 19.83 12.59 2.21
N THR A 97 19.56 11.57 3.04
CA THR A 97 20.55 11.09 4.02
C THR A 97 21.27 9.83 3.56
N HIS A 98 20.77 9.16 2.53
CA HIS A 98 21.26 7.86 2.05
C HIS A 98 21.15 6.76 3.10
N GLN A 99 20.39 7.00 4.17
CA GLN A 99 20.17 6.00 5.21
C GLN A 99 19.02 5.10 4.84
N LEU A 100 19.21 3.80 5.10
CA LEU A 100 18.19 2.79 4.98
C LEU A 100 17.51 2.61 6.34
N VAL A 101 16.19 2.67 6.38
CA VAL A 101 15.40 2.32 7.56
C VAL A 101 14.46 1.17 7.21
N ARG A 102 14.20 0.34 8.21
CA ARG A 102 13.32 -0.81 8.07
C ARG A 102 12.21 -0.75 9.10
N TYR A 103 10.99 -0.95 8.64
CA TYR A 103 9.82 -1.07 9.51
C TYR A 103 9.12 -2.40 9.25
N GLU A 104 8.41 -2.86 10.26
CA GLU A 104 7.40 -3.91 10.08
C GLU A 104 6.05 -3.24 9.97
N SER A 105 5.19 -3.78 9.13
CA SER A 105 3.94 -3.11 8.80
C SER A 105 2.82 -4.11 8.59
N CYS A 106 1.60 -3.61 8.66
CA CYS A 106 0.41 -4.37 8.32
C CYS A 106 -0.57 -3.44 7.63
N ASN A 107 -1.00 -3.82 6.42
CA ASN A 107 -2.01 -3.08 5.69
C ASN A 107 -3.29 -3.91 5.63
N ARG A 108 -4.42 -3.26 5.83
CA ARG A 108 -5.73 -3.88 5.62
C ARG A 108 -6.39 -3.22 4.42
N PHE A 109 -6.63 -4.03 3.37
CA PHE A 109 -7.22 -3.56 2.12
C PHE A 109 -8.65 -4.05 2.01
N TYR A 110 -9.53 -3.16 1.55
CA TYR A 110 -10.90 -3.50 1.15
C TYR A 110 -11.05 -3.25 -0.34
N LEU A 111 -11.53 -4.26 -1.07
CA LEU A 111 -11.65 -4.20 -2.53
C LEU A 111 -13.10 -4.03 -2.95
N GLU A 112 -13.29 -3.28 -4.03
CA GLU A 112 -14.59 -3.09 -4.67
C GLU A 112 -14.35 -3.11 -6.18
N ASP A 113 -15.04 -4.00 -6.87
CA ASP A 113 -14.91 -4.16 -8.33
C ASP A 113 -13.45 -4.36 -8.78
N GLY A 114 -12.70 -5.16 -8.02
CA GLY A 114 -11.31 -5.46 -8.34
C GLY A 114 -10.33 -4.32 -8.06
N LYS A 115 -10.77 -3.27 -7.39
CA LYS A 115 -9.95 -2.09 -7.04
C LYS A 115 -9.91 -1.90 -5.54
N ILE A 116 -8.83 -1.29 -5.06
CA ILE A 116 -8.70 -0.96 -3.64
C ILE A 116 -9.63 0.21 -3.35
N ARG A 117 -10.65 -0.04 -2.51
CA ARG A 117 -11.61 0.98 -2.08
C ARG A 117 -11.12 1.73 -0.85
N SER A 118 -10.47 1.01 0.07
CA SER A 118 -9.82 1.64 1.22
C SER A 118 -8.66 0.79 1.68
N VAL A 119 -7.65 1.45 2.22
CA VAL A 119 -6.53 0.77 2.86
C VAL A 119 -6.17 1.49 4.16
N PHE A 120 -5.94 0.69 5.20
CA PHE A 120 -5.48 1.14 6.50
C PHE A 120 -4.06 0.63 6.70
N VAL A 121 -3.14 1.55 6.92
CA VAL A 121 -1.71 1.25 7.02
C VAL A 121 -1.25 1.39 8.46
N TYR A 122 -0.69 0.32 9.02
CA TYR A 122 -0.16 0.29 10.38
C TYR A 122 1.35 0.09 10.31
N LEU A 123 2.11 1.17 10.53
CA LEU A 123 3.57 1.12 10.50
C LEU A 123 4.13 1.04 11.91
N SER A 124 5.23 0.31 12.08
CA SER A 124 5.91 0.20 13.38
C SER A 124 6.79 1.42 13.70
N GLY A 125 6.88 2.38 12.80
CA GLY A 125 7.73 3.56 12.95
C GLY A 125 7.06 4.82 12.45
N GLU A 126 7.88 5.77 11.97
CA GLU A 126 7.37 7.03 11.44
C GLU A 126 6.47 6.83 10.24
N ASN A 127 5.53 7.76 10.07
CA ASN A 127 4.66 7.77 8.88
C ASN A 127 5.49 8.06 7.64
N LEU A 128 5.58 7.07 6.75
CA LEU A 128 6.24 7.21 5.44
C LEU A 128 5.28 7.75 4.38
N LEU A 129 3.98 7.75 4.65
CA LEU A 129 2.93 8.08 3.69
C LEU A 129 2.29 9.42 4.06
N LYS A 130 3.08 10.47 3.94
CA LYS A 130 2.68 11.82 4.35
C LYS A 130 1.82 12.54 3.32
#